data_9b7525eea8fa3413691e967a5a835208
#
_entry.id   9b7525eea8fa3413691e967a5a835208
#
_cell.length_a   1.000
_cell.length_b   1.000
_cell.length_c   1.000
_cell.angle_alpha   90.00
_cell.angle_beta   90.00
_cell.angle_gamma   90.00
#
_symmetry.space_group_name_H-M   'P 1'
#
loop_
_entity.id
_entity.type
_entity.pdbx_description
1 polymer ?
#
loop_
_entity_poly.entity_id
_entity_poly.type
_entity_poly.pdbx_seq_one_letter_code
_entity_poly.pdbx_strand_id
1 'polypeptide(L)'
;MKIVLKKVVAVALSIVTAVYAYPVECVPGGLESSLSGQNLASLTSLTVTGSMDARDFRFLQSEMPGLVALDLSGVDIVEYSGRKPVFGNYLSFKQDELPPFCLAGMKLQSVVLPRSLVSVGDGAFSGCAQLRGVEIPANVVSVGDMAFSGCSSLETVKSYSGLVEVGEYAFSKCSMLSSVDLPSLAHIGSSAFSFCASLKSFVFTSSLVRIADGAFEGAGLESVDLSMCNSLTEIGAWAFADNGSLRSVVLPFGLESLGDGAFFYNTALGSIELPEGVVRINDFTFAGNKLMADSKFLPASLKDIGDYALSDWRSLVEIIIPENVEYIGTGAFRNQSSLRRIEALPADPPSLGDDVWENVAKWRVDLIVPGNSETAYRAAEQWMDFFNASASVNFEEALIKAAVVDGDLVLESSDVITEAALYSVNGTLLSVKRPQSEAVDFYLGGYTGSLYVVRCVLDNGKVEILKIVRD
;
A
#
# COMPACT_ATOMS: atom_id res chain seq x y z
N MET A 1 -13.29 -29.65 -14.50
CA MET A 1 -11.87 -29.96 -14.61
C MET A 1 -11.37 -29.30 -15.90
N LYS A 2 -11.00 -28.00 -15.82
CA LYS A 2 -10.36 -27.23 -16.91
C LYS A 2 -8.98 -26.84 -16.44
N ILE A 3 -7.99 -27.43 -17.06
CA ILE A 3 -6.56 -27.17 -16.86
C ILE A 3 -6.30 -25.77 -17.39
N VAL A 4 -5.98 -24.83 -16.50
CA VAL A 4 -5.45 -23.51 -16.88
C VAL A 4 -3.96 -23.69 -17.16
N LEU A 5 -3.62 -23.70 -18.45
CA LEU A 5 -2.22 -23.65 -18.90
C LEU A 5 -1.60 -22.36 -18.41
N LYS A 6 -0.71 -22.44 -17.42
CA LYS A 6 0.20 -21.35 -17.06
C LYS A 6 1.06 -21.06 -18.30
N LYS A 7 0.85 -19.93 -18.94
CA LYS A 7 1.83 -19.34 -19.86
C LYS A 7 3.01 -18.91 -19.00
N VAL A 8 4.03 -19.73 -18.95
CA VAL A 8 5.39 -19.32 -18.55
C VAL A 8 5.87 -18.39 -19.65
N VAL A 9 5.81 -17.10 -19.42
CA VAL A 9 6.51 -16.12 -20.26
C VAL A 9 7.99 -16.29 -19.88
N ALA A 10 8.72 -17.04 -20.68
CA ALA A 10 10.15 -17.01 -20.67
C ALA A 10 10.56 -15.62 -21.14
N VAL A 11 10.81 -14.71 -20.22
CA VAL A 11 11.56 -13.49 -20.49
C VAL A 11 12.96 -13.95 -20.77
N ALA A 12 13.29 -14.05 -22.05
CA ALA A 12 14.65 -14.23 -22.48
C ALA A 12 15.44 -13.04 -21.92
N LEU A 13 16.25 -13.28 -20.90
CA LEU A 13 17.30 -12.37 -20.47
C LEU A 13 18.12 -12.11 -21.77
N SER A 14 17.94 -10.97 -22.39
CA SER A 14 18.84 -10.51 -23.43
C SER A 14 20.14 -10.14 -22.72
N ILE A 15 20.93 -11.20 -22.43
CA ILE A 15 22.31 -11.05 -22.06
C ILE A 15 22.92 -10.32 -23.24
N VAL A 16 23.23 -9.04 -23.04
CA VAL A 16 24.19 -8.37 -23.93
C VAL A 16 25.41 -9.24 -23.86
N THR A 17 25.67 -9.98 -24.94
CA THR A 17 26.89 -10.75 -25.10
C THR A 17 28.03 -9.75 -25.18
N ALA A 18 28.48 -9.29 -24.03
CA ALA A 18 29.74 -8.60 -23.90
C ALA A 18 30.81 -9.59 -24.40
N VAL A 19 31.65 -9.14 -25.32
CA VAL A 19 32.84 -9.87 -25.72
C VAL A 19 33.70 -9.95 -24.48
N TYR A 20 33.63 -11.10 -23.76
CA TYR A 20 34.41 -11.31 -22.55
C TYR A 20 35.90 -11.31 -22.96
N ALA A 21 36.64 -10.32 -22.48
CA ALA A 21 38.08 -10.45 -22.36
C ALA A 21 38.37 -11.68 -21.50
N TYR A 22 39.55 -12.34 -21.72
CA TYR A 22 39.94 -13.48 -20.89
C TYR A 22 39.77 -13.18 -19.40
N PRO A 23 39.28 -14.16 -18.59
CA PRO A 23 39.09 -13.93 -17.18
C PRO A 23 40.38 -13.49 -16.51
N VAL A 24 40.30 -12.51 -15.63
CA VAL A 24 41.42 -12.00 -14.84
C VAL A 24 41.50 -12.84 -13.57
N GLU A 25 42.60 -13.55 -13.38
CA GLU A 25 42.85 -14.27 -12.14
C GLU A 25 43.26 -13.28 -11.04
N CYS A 26 42.61 -13.33 -9.90
CA CYS A 26 42.83 -12.47 -8.76
C CYS A 26 43.28 -13.28 -7.53
N VAL A 27 44.19 -12.70 -6.76
CA VAL A 27 44.51 -13.11 -5.40
C VAL A 27 44.02 -12.01 -4.44
N PRO A 28 43.75 -12.28 -3.15
CA PRO A 28 43.16 -11.29 -2.24
C PRO A 28 43.95 -9.97 -2.17
N GLY A 29 43.30 -8.85 -2.51
CA GLY A 29 43.90 -7.52 -2.62
C GLY A 29 44.81 -7.33 -3.81
N GLY A 30 44.77 -8.20 -4.82
CA GLY A 30 45.66 -8.22 -5.97
C GLY A 30 45.04 -7.77 -7.30
N LEU A 31 43.76 -7.38 -7.34
CA LEU A 31 43.08 -7.06 -8.59
C LEU A 31 43.77 -5.88 -9.34
N GLU A 32 44.20 -4.84 -8.61
CA GLU A 32 44.95 -3.73 -9.16
C GLU A 32 46.20 -4.23 -9.92
N SER A 33 46.95 -5.15 -9.32
CA SER A 33 48.13 -5.71 -9.91
C SER A 33 47.83 -6.59 -11.13
N SER A 34 46.75 -7.37 -11.07
CA SER A 34 46.29 -8.24 -12.17
C SER A 34 45.78 -7.42 -13.37
N LEU A 35 45.34 -6.19 -13.17
CA LEU A 35 44.90 -5.25 -14.22
C LEU A 35 45.99 -4.25 -14.63
N SER A 36 47.22 -4.41 -14.13
CA SER A 36 48.30 -3.46 -14.44
C SER A 36 48.57 -3.41 -15.96
N GLY A 37 48.71 -2.19 -16.49
CA GLY A 37 48.88 -1.94 -17.92
C GLY A 37 47.60 -1.93 -18.76
N GLN A 38 46.43 -2.17 -18.16
CA GLN A 38 45.13 -1.99 -18.80
C GLN A 38 44.66 -0.55 -18.70
N ASN A 39 43.95 -0.06 -19.71
CA ASN A 39 43.25 1.24 -19.60
C ASN A 39 41.89 1.03 -18.86
N LEU A 40 41.91 1.17 -17.54
CA LEU A 40 40.75 0.91 -16.68
C LEU A 40 39.53 1.76 -17.07
N ALA A 41 39.76 3.00 -17.53
CA ALA A 41 38.65 3.90 -17.93
C ALA A 41 37.90 3.42 -19.19
N SER A 42 38.51 2.58 -19.99
CA SER A 42 37.89 1.99 -21.20
C SER A 42 37.28 0.61 -20.99
N LEU A 43 37.49 0.01 -19.82
CA LEU A 43 36.94 -1.32 -19.51
C LEU A 43 35.47 -1.19 -19.14
N THR A 44 34.60 -1.75 -19.96
CA THR A 44 33.15 -1.80 -19.73
C THR A 44 32.67 -3.18 -19.28
N SER A 45 33.50 -4.21 -19.41
CA SER A 45 33.22 -5.59 -19.01
C SER A 45 34.42 -6.22 -18.33
N LEU A 46 34.21 -6.95 -17.26
CA LEU A 46 35.25 -7.67 -16.52
C LEU A 46 34.69 -9.01 -16.02
N THR A 47 35.49 -10.07 -16.27
CA THR A 47 35.32 -11.37 -15.63
C THR A 47 36.49 -11.61 -14.71
N VAL A 48 36.22 -11.93 -13.44
CA VAL A 48 37.24 -12.23 -12.42
C VAL A 48 37.11 -13.68 -11.98
N THR A 49 38.25 -14.33 -11.77
CA THR A 49 38.35 -15.68 -11.18
C THR A 49 39.36 -15.70 -10.05
N GLY A 50 39.37 -16.76 -9.24
CA GLY A 50 40.27 -16.88 -8.11
C GLY A 50 39.67 -16.29 -6.84
N SER A 51 40.47 -15.59 -6.03
CA SER A 51 40.00 -15.10 -4.74
C SER A 51 40.06 -13.57 -4.64
N MET A 52 39.00 -12.96 -4.07
CA MET A 52 38.91 -11.52 -3.83
C MET A 52 38.65 -11.26 -2.34
N ASP A 53 39.09 -10.09 -1.85
CA ASP A 53 38.70 -9.57 -0.57
C ASP A 53 38.12 -8.13 -0.70
N ALA A 54 37.79 -7.51 0.41
CA ALA A 54 37.15 -6.19 0.42
C ALA A 54 37.96 -5.11 -0.31
N ARG A 55 39.30 -5.22 -0.39
CA ARG A 55 40.19 -4.27 -1.08
C ARG A 55 39.98 -4.29 -2.59
N ASP A 56 39.73 -5.47 -3.13
CA ASP A 56 39.52 -5.66 -4.57
C ASP A 56 38.17 -5.06 -5.00
N PHE A 57 37.11 -5.22 -4.17
CA PHE A 57 35.83 -4.55 -4.39
C PHE A 57 35.96 -3.04 -4.29
N ARG A 58 36.76 -2.53 -3.35
CA ARG A 58 37.02 -1.08 -3.24
C ARG A 58 37.73 -0.56 -4.49
N PHE A 59 38.70 -1.30 -5.03
CA PHE A 59 39.35 -0.97 -6.28
C PHE A 59 38.36 -0.92 -7.44
N LEU A 60 37.52 -1.94 -7.62
CA LEU A 60 36.44 -1.92 -8.63
C LEU A 60 35.62 -0.65 -8.56
N GLN A 61 35.13 -0.31 -7.36
CA GLN A 61 34.26 0.85 -7.16
C GLN A 61 34.96 2.19 -7.44
N SER A 62 36.22 2.35 -7.02
CA SER A 62 36.92 3.63 -7.15
C SER A 62 37.56 3.83 -8.52
N GLU A 63 38.13 2.79 -9.09
CA GLU A 63 38.98 2.92 -10.30
C GLU A 63 38.25 2.52 -11.59
N MET A 64 37.10 1.82 -11.49
CA MET A 64 36.36 1.32 -12.65
C MET A 64 34.89 1.80 -12.71
N PRO A 65 34.62 3.12 -12.58
CA PRO A 65 33.25 3.63 -12.56
C PRO A 65 32.50 3.48 -13.90
N GLY A 66 33.21 3.12 -14.97
CA GLY A 66 32.67 2.87 -16.31
C GLY A 66 32.26 1.42 -16.57
N LEU A 67 32.40 0.54 -15.56
CA LEU A 67 32.09 -0.88 -15.73
C LEU A 67 30.58 -1.08 -15.89
N VAL A 68 30.20 -1.84 -16.93
CA VAL A 68 28.79 -2.11 -17.30
C VAL A 68 28.42 -3.56 -17.04
N ALA A 69 29.34 -4.49 -17.21
CA ALA A 69 29.15 -5.92 -16.97
C ALA A 69 30.23 -6.47 -16.06
N LEU A 70 29.87 -7.19 -15.02
CA LEU A 70 30.77 -7.80 -14.04
C LEU A 70 30.40 -9.26 -13.83
N ASP A 71 31.34 -10.17 -14.11
CA ASP A 71 31.18 -11.60 -13.84
C ASP A 71 32.13 -12.02 -12.72
N LEU A 72 31.54 -12.40 -11.58
CA LEU A 72 32.24 -12.92 -10.40
C LEU A 72 31.92 -14.40 -10.15
N SER A 73 31.34 -15.12 -11.11
CA SER A 73 30.90 -16.52 -10.92
C SER A 73 32.03 -17.50 -10.57
N GLY A 74 33.28 -17.13 -10.90
CA GLY A 74 34.50 -17.88 -10.60
C GLY A 74 35.30 -17.33 -9.42
N VAL A 75 34.70 -16.43 -8.60
CA VAL A 75 35.37 -15.80 -7.46
C VAL A 75 34.98 -16.47 -6.16
N ASP A 76 35.95 -16.71 -5.30
CA ASP A 76 35.76 -17.01 -3.89
C ASP A 76 36.05 -15.74 -3.07
N ILE A 77 35.06 -15.25 -2.33
CA ILE A 77 35.24 -14.10 -1.43
C ILE A 77 35.89 -14.61 -0.15
N VAL A 78 37.06 -14.07 0.19
CA VAL A 78 37.78 -14.44 1.40
C VAL A 78 37.64 -13.36 2.46
N GLU A 79 37.77 -13.75 3.74
CA GLU A 79 37.70 -12.83 4.86
C GLU A 79 38.83 -11.75 4.76
N TYR A 80 38.51 -10.57 5.24
CA TYR A 80 39.48 -9.49 5.41
C TYR A 80 39.35 -8.89 6.80
N SER A 81 40.51 -8.61 7.42
CA SER A 81 40.62 -7.87 8.67
C SER A 81 41.81 -6.91 8.59
N GLY A 82 41.58 -5.63 8.69
CA GLY A 82 42.57 -4.58 8.50
C GLY A 82 42.55 -3.52 9.60
N ARG A 83 43.61 -2.68 9.58
CA ARG A 83 43.73 -1.56 10.53
C ARG A 83 43.05 -0.28 10.04
N LYS A 84 42.68 -0.21 8.75
CA LYS A 84 41.99 0.91 8.13
C LYS A 84 40.66 0.42 7.55
N PRO A 85 39.58 1.20 7.67
CA PRO A 85 38.32 0.86 7.02
C PRO A 85 38.49 0.79 5.51
N VAL A 86 37.80 -0.18 4.89
CA VAL A 86 37.74 -0.31 3.43
C VAL A 86 36.44 0.29 2.91
N PHE A 87 35.31 0.01 3.59
CA PHE A 87 34.01 0.59 3.30
C PHE A 87 33.43 1.20 4.58
N GLY A 88 32.97 2.45 4.52
CA GLY A 88 32.45 3.14 5.70
C GLY A 88 33.42 3.06 6.88
N ASN A 89 32.95 2.54 8.00
CA ASN A 89 33.72 2.30 9.22
C ASN A 89 34.11 0.82 9.46
N TYR A 90 33.85 -0.06 8.47
CA TYR A 90 34.11 -1.48 8.62
C TYR A 90 35.59 -1.82 8.50
N LEU A 91 36.09 -2.58 9.47
CA LEU A 91 37.49 -3.02 9.55
C LEU A 91 37.66 -4.51 9.19
N SER A 92 36.56 -5.28 9.18
CA SER A 92 36.57 -6.71 8.89
C SER A 92 35.36 -7.09 8.05
N PHE A 93 35.53 -8.08 7.20
CA PHE A 93 34.52 -8.63 6.30
C PHE A 93 34.65 -10.14 6.31
N LYS A 94 33.52 -10.83 6.30
CA LYS A 94 33.49 -12.29 6.40
C LYS A 94 33.68 -12.94 5.02
N GLN A 95 34.07 -14.20 5.10
CA GLN A 95 34.13 -15.05 3.93
C GLN A 95 32.75 -15.26 3.31
N ASP A 96 32.69 -15.38 1.98
CA ASP A 96 31.50 -15.63 1.18
C ASP A 96 30.36 -14.61 1.39
N GLU A 97 30.67 -13.40 1.90
CA GLU A 97 29.74 -12.27 2.00
C GLU A 97 30.21 -11.12 1.10
N LEU A 98 29.29 -10.52 0.32
CA LEU A 98 29.60 -9.26 -0.35
C LEU A 98 29.78 -8.16 0.69
N PRO A 99 30.89 -7.39 0.64
CA PRO A 99 31.09 -6.27 1.55
C PRO A 99 29.97 -5.22 1.43
N PRO A 100 29.57 -4.58 2.53
CA PRO A 100 28.64 -3.47 2.48
C PRO A 100 29.08 -2.37 1.51
N PHE A 101 28.14 -1.87 0.71
CA PHE A 101 28.35 -0.79 -0.27
C PHE A 101 29.41 -1.06 -1.35
N CYS A 102 29.83 -2.31 -1.53
CA CYS A 102 31.02 -2.66 -2.35
C CYS A 102 30.89 -2.32 -3.84
N LEU A 103 29.68 -2.28 -4.39
CA LEU A 103 29.40 -1.93 -5.79
C LEU A 103 28.37 -0.78 -5.89
N ALA A 104 28.12 -0.07 -4.77
CA ALA A 104 27.14 0.99 -4.73
C ALA A 104 27.42 2.12 -5.74
N GLY A 105 26.39 2.59 -6.45
CA GLY A 105 26.47 3.68 -7.42
C GLY A 105 27.16 3.34 -8.74
N MET A 106 27.60 2.11 -8.93
CA MET A 106 28.23 1.69 -10.18
C MET A 106 27.21 1.64 -11.35
N LYS A 107 27.70 1.83 -12.58
CA LYS A 107 26.88 1.83 -13.79
C LYS A 107 26.61 0.44 -14.35
N LEU A 108 26.64 -0.57 -13.50
CA LEU A 108 26.41 -1.96 -13.89
C LEU A 108 25.03 -2.15 -14.50
N GLN A 109 24.97 -2.77 -15.67
CA GLN A 109 23.74 -3.26 -16.31
C GLN A 109 23.50 -4.75 -16.03
N SER A 110 24.59 -5.48 -15.79
CA SER A 110 24.55 -6.90 -15.44
C SER A 110 25.65 -7.27 -14.44
N VAL A 111 25.32 -8.19 -13.55
CA VAL A 111 26.26 -8.82 -12.61
C VAL A 111 25.96 -10.30 -12.50
N VAL A 112 27.02 -11.11 -12.48
CA VAL A 112 26.93 -12.53 -12.10
C VAL A 112 27.63 -12.68 -10.75
N LEU A 113 26.88 -13.13 -9.75
CA LEU A 113 27.37 -13.24 -8.37
C LEU A 113 28.22 -14.52 -8.17
N PRO A 114 29.13 -14.54 -7.17
CA PRO A 114 29.88 -15.73 -6.80
C PRO A 114 28.97 -16.90 -6.41
N ARG A 115 29.31 -18.10 -6.84
CA ARG A 115 28.52 -19.31 -6.54
C ARG A 115 28.59 -19.72 -5.07
N SER A 116 29.65 -19.39 -4.38
CA SER A 116 29.85 -19.65 -2.95
C SER A 116 29.14 -18.65 -2.05
N LEU A 117 28.62 -17.54 -2.62
CA LEU A 117 28.04 -16.44 -1.86
C LEU A 117 26.96 -16.91 -0.89
N VAL A 118 27.04 -16.47 0.38
CA VAL A 118 26.06 -16.79 1.44
C VAL A 118 25.24 -15.57 1.87
N SER A 119 25.73 -14.33 1.62
CA SER A 119 25.01 -13.09 1.96
C SER A 119 25.36 -11.96 1.02
N VAL A 120 24.36 -11.16 0.66
CA VAL A 120 24.54 -9.87 -0.02
C VAL A 120 24.57 -8.79 1.05
N GLY A 121 25.68 -8.08 1.21
CA GLY A 121 25.87 -7.07 2.25
C GLY A 121 25.00 -5.82 2.07
N ASP A 122 24.89 -5.03 3.14
CA ASP A 122 24.09 -3.82 3.18
C ASP A 122 24.54 -2.84 2.08
N GLY A 123 23.59 -2.32 1.33
CA GLY A 123 23.83 -1.36 0.26
C GLY A 123 24.75 -1.84 -0.85
N ALA A 124 25.07 -3.15 -0.97
CA ALA A 124 26.08 -3.67 -1.89
C ALA A 124 25.90 -3.16 -3.32
N PHE A 125 24.68 -3.00 -3.81
CA PHE A 125 24.33 -2.48 -5.14
C PHE A 125 23.47 -1.20 -5.06
N SER A 126 23.42 -0.55 -3.90
CA SER A 126 22.58 0.64 -3.73
C SER A 126 22.88 1.68 -4.79
N GLY A 127 21.85 2.18 -5.48
CA GLY A 127 22.00 3.18 -6.53
C GLY A 127 22.60 2.68 -7.85
N CYS A 128 22.72 1.37 -8.08
CA CYS A 128 23.07 0.80 -9.39
C CYS A 128 21.89 0.99 -10.36
N ALA A 129 21.61 2.23 -10.75
CA ALA A 129 20.41 2.62 -11.47
C ALA A 129 20.24 1.98 -12.85
N GLN A 130 21.29 1.37 -13.42
CA GLN A 130 21.25 0.73 -14.73
C GLN A 130 21.16 -0.81 -14.65
N LEU A 131 21.25 -1.40 -13.45
CA LEU A 131 21.16 -2.85 -13.25
C LEU A 131 19.78 -3.36 -13.63
N ARG A 132 19.69 -4.34 -14.53
CA ARG A 132 18.43 -4.82 -15.10
C ARG A 132 17.89 -6.07 -14.44
N GLY A 133 18.75 -6.93 -13.96
CA GLY A 133 18.37 -8.18 -13.32
C GLY A 133 19.45 -8.73 -12.42
N VAL A 134 19.02 -9.47 -11.42
CA VAL A 134 19.93 -10.21 -10.54
C VAL A 134 19.42 -11.62 -10.29
N GLU A 135 20.31 -12.59 -10.41
CA GLU A 135 20.09 -13.96 -9.98
C GLU A 135 20.90 -14.20 -8.70
N ILE A 136 20.19 -14.41 -7.60
CA ILE A 136 20.77 -14.60 -6.27
C ILE A 136 21.14 -16.09 -6.13
N PRO A 137 22.41 -16.44 -5.87
CA PRO A 137 22.87 -17.83 -5.78
C PRO A 137 22.14 -18.64 -4.71
N ALA A 138 22.12 -19.97 -4.88
CA ALA A 138 21.36 -20.88 -4.03
C ALA A 138 21.80 -20.92 -2.55
N ASN A 139 23.05 -20.57 -2.28
CA ASN A 139 23.60 -20.57 -0.92
C ASN A 139 23.30 -19.27 -0.16
N VAL A 140 22.81 -18.23 -0.85
CA VAL A 140 22.48 -16.95 -0.21
C VAL A 140 21.27 -17.13 0.69
N VAL A 141 21.43 -16.80 1.96
CA VAL A 141 20.39 -16.90 2.99
C VAL A 141 19.76 -15.54 3.29
N SER A 142 20.48 -14.43 3.05
CA SER A 142 20.01 -13.08 3.30
C SER A 142 20.46 -12.06 2.26
N VAL A 143 19.59 -11.09 2.02
CA VAL A 143 19.90 -9.84 1.31
C VAL A 143 19.84 -8.72 2.34
N GLY A 144 20.96 -8.02 2.54
CA GLY A 144 21.12 -6.98 3.55
C GLY A 144 20.30 -5.73 3.30
N ASP A 145 20.35 -4.80 4.27
CA ASP A 145 19.62 -3.54 4.22
C ASP A 145 20.07 -2.69 3.02
N MET A 146 19.09 -2.09 2.34
CA MET A 146 19.34 -1.24 1.15
C MET A 146 20.16 -1.89 0.02
N ALA A 147 20.34 -3.22 0.02
CA ALA A 147 21.29 -3.91 -0.88
C ALA A 147 21.10 -3.55 -2.36
N PHE A 148 19.88 -3.38 -2.84
CA PHE A 148 19.52 -2.97 -4.20
C PHE A 148 18.66 -1.69 -4.22
N SER A 149 18.66 -0.92 -3.13
CA SER A 149 17.86 0.31 -3.05
C SER A 149 18.20 1.28 -4.17
N GLY A 150 17.20 1.80 -4.88
CA GLY A 150 17.39 2.75 -5.97
C GLY A 150 17.94 2.12 -7.28
N CYS A 151 17.95 0.81 -7.43
CA CYS A 151 18.22 0.15 -8.71
C CYS A 151 17.03 0.33 -9.65
N SER A 152 16.83 1.56 -10.14
CA SER A 152 15.60 1.97 -10.82
C SER A 152 15.29 1.25 -12.13
N SER A 153 16.32 0.67 -12.80
CA SER A 153 16.16 -0.18 -14.00
C SER A 153 16.05 -1.67 -13.70
N LEU A 154 16.06 -2.09 -12.43
CA LEU A 154 15.98 -3.50 -12.06
C LEU A 154 14.58 -4.04 -12.39
N GLU A 155 14.49 -4.96 -13.33
CA GLU A 155 13.26 -5.55 -13.85
C GLU A 155 12.94 -6.90 -13.18
N THR A 156 13.99 -7.68 -12.86
CA THR A 156 13.84 -9.06 -12.39
C THR A 156 14.78 -9.38 -11.23
N VAL A 157 14.22 -10.04 -10.21
CA VAL A 157 14.96 -10.64 -9.10
C VAL A 157 14.54 -12.10 -9.00
N LYS A 158 15.51 -12.99 -9.02
CA LYS A 158 15.29 -14.43 -8.87
C LYS A 158 16.23 -14.99 -7.83
N SER A 159 15.72 -15.84 -6.94
CA SER A 159 16.55 -16.65 -6.05
C SER A 159 16.15 -18.11 -6.11
N TYR A 160 16.92 -18.91 -5.40
CA TYR A 160 16.64 -20.33 -5.17
C TYR A 160 16.14 -20.53 -3.72
N SER A 161 16.04 -21.78 -3.29
CA SER A 161 15.45 -22.16 -2.00
C SER A 161 16.27 -21.73 -0.76
N GLY A 162 17.41 -21.06 -0.93
CA GLY A 162 18.26 -20.64 0.20
C GLY A 162 17.81 -19.34 0.86
N LEU A 163 17.26 -18.40 0.10
CA LEU A 163 16.97 -17.04 0.58
C LEU A 163 15.75 -17.02 1.51
N VAL A 164 15.98 -16.67 2.76
CA VAL A 164 14.96 -16.61 3.83
C VAL A 164 14.66 -15.19 4.27
N GLU A 165 15.59 -14.24 4.08
CA GLU A 165 15.47 -12.88 4.60
C GLU A 165 15.83 -11.82 3.56
N VAL A 166 14.99 -10.81 3.48
CA VAL A 166 15.21 -9.56 2.74
C VAL A 166 15.18 -8.42 3.74
N GLY A 167 16.28 -7.65 3.84
CA GLY A 167 16.49 -6.58 4.81
C GLY A 167 15.68 -5.30 4.52
N GLU A 168 15.87 -4.30 5.38
CA GLU A 168 15.19 -3.01 5.27
C GLU A 168 15.58 -2.28 3.98
N TYR A 169 14.59 -1.70 3.27
CA TYR A 169 14.79 -0.98 2.01
C TYR A 169 15.54 -1.76 0.93
N ALA A 170 15.68 -3.09 1.04
CA ALA A 170 16.58 -3.86 0.19
C ALA A 170 16.33 -3.66 -1.31
N PHE A 171 15.08 -3.55 -1.75
CA PHE A 171 14.67 -3.27 -3.13
C PHE A 171 13.85 -1.97 -3.24
N SER A 172 13.90 -1.11 -2.22
CA SER A 172 13.15 0.16 -2.24
C SER A 172 13.49 0.98 -3.48
N LYS A 173 12.47 1.59 -4.12
CA LYS A 173 12.60 2.43 -5.33
C LYS A 173 13.17 1.70 -6.56
N CYS A 174 13.07 0.38 -6.63
CA CYS A 174 13.30 -0.38 -7.85
C CYS A 174 12.05 -0.23 -8.76
N SER A 175 11.87 0.96 -9.34
CA SER A 175 10.61 1.35 -9.99
C SER A 175 10.22 0.51 -11.21
N MET A 176 11.19 -0.15 -11.87
CA MET A 176 10.93 -1.06 -13.00
C MET A 176 10.81 -2.53 -12.58
N LEU A 177 10.95 -2.85 -11.28
CA LEU A 177 10.87 -4.22 -10.78
C LEU A 177 9.46 -4.77 -11.00
N SER A 178 9.36 -5.77 -11.86
CA SER A 178 8.09 -6.36 -12.28
C SER A 178 7.98 -7.86 -12.03
N SER A 179 9.11 -8.53 -11.78
CA SER A 179 9.16 -9.97 -11.54
C SER A 179 10.08 -10.29 -10.37
N VAL A 180 9.52 -10.91 -9.35
CA VAL A 180 10.22 -11.34 -8.13
C VAL A 180 9.86 -12.80 -7.88
N ASP A 181 10.89 -13.67 -7.82
CA ASP A 181 10.75 -15.10 -7.52
C ASP A 181 11.65 -15.46 -6.32
N LEU A 182 11.04 -15.52 -5.14
CA LEU A 182 11.72 -15.77 -3.85
C LEU A 182 10.98 -16.90 -3.09
N PRO A 183 11.20 -18.16 -3.48
CA PRO A 183 10.32 -19.28 -3.10
C PRO A 183 10.38 -19.68 -1.63
N SER A 184 11.39 -19.26 -0.86
CA SER A 184 11.58 -19.64 0.55
C SER A 184 11.57 -18.48 1.52
N LEU A 185 11.15 -17.30 1.05
CA LEU A 185 11.19 -16.08 1.86
C LEU A 185 10.30 -16.21 3.11
N ALA A 186 10.89 -15.95 4.28
CA ALA A 186 10.23 -15.97 5.58
C ALA A 186 10.09 -14.57 6.19
N HIS A 187 11.05 -13.69 5.94
CA HIS A 187 11.09 -12.36 6.54
C HIS A 187 11.25 -11.29 5.47
N ILE A 188 10.30 -10.36 5.43
CA ILE A 188 10.34 -9.17 4.57
C ILE A 188 10.54 -7.96 5.48
N GLY A 189 11.69 -7.29 5.33
CA GLY A 189 12.09 -6.13 6.14
C GLY A 189 11.28 -4.86 5.84
N SER A 190 11.44 -3.86 6.69
CA SER A 190 10.72 -2.58 6.56
C SER A 190 11.04 -1.92 5.23
N SER A 191 10.01 -1.47 4.53
CA SER A 191 10.11 -0.82 3.21
C SER A 191 10.89 -1.61 2.15
N ALA A 192 11.00 -2.94 2.30
CA ALA A 192 11.86 -3.78 1.45
C ALA A 192 11.53 -3.67 -0.04
N PHE A 193 10.27 -3.56 -0.42
CA PHE A 193 9.78 -3.37 -1.79
C PHE A 193 9.01 -2.07 -1.97
N SER A 194 9.24 -1.08 -1.09
CA SER A 194 8.54 0.19 -1.19
C SER A 194 8.85 0.93 -2.51
N PHE A 195 7.81 1.52 -3.12
CA PHE A 195 7.89 2.25 -4.38
C PHE A 195 8.44 1.44 -5.57
N CYS A 196 8.24 0.11 -5.57
CA CYS A 196 8.43 -0.76 -6.72
C CYS A 196 7.22 -0.67 -7.65
N ALA A 197 6.97 0.48 -8.24
CA ALA A 197 5.71 0.84 -8.91
C ALA A 197 5.28 -0.09 -10.07
N SER A 198 6.20 -0.88 -10.62
CA SER A 198 5.92 -1.88 -11.65
C SER A 198 5.61 -3.27 -11.11
N LEU A 199 5.69 -3.49 -9.78
CA LEU A 199 5.48 -4.80 -9.14
C LEU A 199 3.98 -5.08 -8.95
N LYS A 200 3.33 -5.60 -10.00
CA LYS A 200 1.89 -5.84 -10.00
C LYS A 200 1.46 -7.07 -9.22
N SER A 201 2.36 -7.99 -9.00
CA SER A 201 2.10 -9.22 -8.24
C SER A 201 3.35 -9.68 -7.49
N PHE A 202 3.13 -10.29 -6.34
CA PHE A 202 4.15 -10.94 -5.53
C PHE A 202 3.62 -12.29 -5.05
N VAL A 203 4.46 -13.32 -5.09
CA VAL A 203 4.09 -14.66 -4.63
C VAL A 203 4.46 -14.79 -3.16
N PHE A 204 3.47 -14.74 -2.29
CA PHE A 204 3.62 -15.01 -0.87
C PHE A 204 3.56 -16.51 -0.62
N THR A 205 4.58 -17.07 0.02
CA THR A 205 4.70 -18.52 0.24
C THR A 205 4.33 -18.91 1.67
N SER A 206 4.08 -20.19 1.91
CA SER A 206 3.78 -20.73 3.24
C SER A 206 4.93 -20.58 4.25
N SER A 207 6.13 -20.22 3.79
CA SER A 207 7.29 -19.95 4.64
C SER A 207 7.22 -18.59 5.33
N LEU A 208 6.34 -17.69 4.86
CA LEU A 208 6.28 -16.30 5.33
C LEU A 208 5.80 -16.20 6.77
N VAL A 209 6.60 -15.54 7.59
CA VAL A 209 6.36 -15.33 9.03
C VAL A 209 6.16 -13.85 9.34
N ARG A 210 6.82 -12.96 8.58
CA ARG A 210 6.80 -11.52 8.87
C ARG A 210 6.76 -10.68 7.60
N ILE A 211 5.85 -9.70 7.59
CA ILE A 211 5.82 -8.55 6.69
C ILE A 211 5.97 -7.31 7.58
N ALA A 212 7.10 -6.62 7.48
CA ALA A 212 7.40 -5.46 8.32
C ALA A 212 6.75 -4.17 7.77
N ASP A 213 6.97 -3.04 8.49
CA ASP A 213 6.37 -1.75 8.19
C ASP A 213 6.75 -1.24 6.80
N GLY A 214 5.76 -0.74 6.06
CA GLY A 214 5.94 -0.19 4.72
C GLY A 214 6.46 -1.16 3.67
N ALA A 215 6.51 -2.47 3.93
CA ALA A 215 7.21 -3.46 3.11
C ALA A 215 6.85 -3.39 1.62
N PHE A 216 5.61 -3.08 1.27
CA PHE A 216 5.08 -2.93 -0.10
C PHE A 216 4.38 -1.59 -0.30
N GLU A 217 4.74 -0.55 0.46
CA GLU A 217 4.17 0.79 0.28
C GLU A 217 4.41 1.30 -1.15
N GLY A 218 3.35 1.70 -1.86
CA GLY A 218 3.44 2.19 -3.24
C GLY A 218 4.03 1.21 -4.25
N ALA A 219 3.96 -0.09 -3.98
CA ALA A 219 4.59 -1.12 -4.82
C ALA A 219 3.85 -1.40 -6.13
N GLY A 220 2.65 -0.86 -6.34
CA GLY A 220 1.86 -1.06 -7.56
C GLY A 220 1.10 -2.38 -7.64
N LEU A 221 0.94 -3.09 -6.53
CA LEU A 221 0.26 -4.39 -6.45
C LEU A 221 -1.20 -4.30 -6.94
N GLU A 222 -1.63 -5.28 -7.73
CA GLU A 222 -3.02 -5.43 -8.20
C GLU A 222 -3.81 -6.43 -7.33
N SER A 223 -3.12 -7.38 -6.69
CA SER A 223 -3.70 -8.36 -5.76
C SER A 223 -2.68 -8.82 -4.72
N VAL A 224 -3.18 -9.17 -3.53
CA VAL A 224 -2.41 -9.77 -2.42
C VAL A 224 -3.13 -11.04 -2.00
N ASP A 225 -2.45 -12.19 -2.06
CA ASP A 225 -2.97 -13.47 -1.58
C ASP A 225 -2.04 -14.06 -0.53
N LEU A 226 -2.44 -13.94 0.73
CA LEU A 226 -1.72 -14.45 1.91
C LEU A 226 -2.38 -15.72 2.47
N SER A 227 -3.33 -16.33 1.77
CA SER A 227 -4.11 -17.45 2.27
C SER A 227 -3.27 -18.67 2.70
N MET A 228 -2.08 -18.83 2.11
CA MET A 228 -1.16 -19.91 2.45
C MET A 228 -0.17 -19.57 3.57
N CYS A 229 -0.14 -18.32 4.05
CA CYS A 229 0.84 -17.82 5.02
C CYS A 229 0.39 -18.10 6.46
N ASN A 230 0.25 -19.37 6.83
CA ASN A 230 -0.35 -19.79 8.11
C ASN A 230 0.48 -19.39 9.35
N SER A 231 1.74 -19.02 9.18
CA SER A 231 2.62 -18.55 10.25
C SER A 231 2.65 -17.02 10.39
N LEU A 232 1.94 -16.31 9.50
CA LEU A 232 1.87 -14.85 9.52
C LEU A 232 0.72 -14.43 10.44
N THR A 233 1.05 -13.90 11.61
CA THR A 233 0.09 -13.42 12.61
C THR A 233 -0.04 -11.91 12.65
N GLU A 234 0.92 -11.19 12.05
CA GLU A 234 0.97 -9.73 12.05
C GLU A 234 1.40 -9.18 10.69
N ILE A 235 0.76 -8.11 10.26
CA ILE A 235 1.17 -7.28 9.12
C ILE A 235 1.54 -5.90 9.67
N GLY A 236 2.75 -5.43 9.34
CA GLY A 236 3.30 -4.16 9.85
C GLY A 236 2.53 -2.92 9.42
N ALA A 237 2.83 -1.79 10.06
CA ALA A 237 2.24 -0.50 9.72
C ALA A 237 2.57 -0.08 8.29
N TRP A 238 1.60 0.48 7.56
CA TRP A 238 1.74 0.94 6.15
C TRP A 238 2.21 -0.14 5.16
N ALA A 239 2.20 -1.43 5.55
CA ALA A 239 2.83 -2.51 4.78
C ALA A 239 2.33 -2.63 3.34
N PHE A 240 1.07 -2.35 3.07
CA PHE A 240 0.45 -2.35 1.75
C PHE A 240 -0.20 -1.01 1.40
N ALA A 241 0.24 0.09 2.05
CA ALA A 241 -0.30 1.41 1.77
C ALA A 241 -0.02 1.88 0.33
N ASP A 242 -0.85 2.82 -0.18
CA ASP A 242 -0.66 3.48 -1.49
C ASP A 242 -0.56 2.54 -2.70
N ASN A 243 -1.12 1.34 -2.63
CA ASN A 243 -1.28 0.46 -3.78
C ASN A 243 -2.61 0.77 -4.49
N GLY A 244 -2.67 1.92 -5.17
CA GLY A 244 -3.90 2.42 -5.78
C GLY A 244 -4.54 1.51 -6.84
N SER A 245 -3.83 0.48 -7.31
CA SER A 245 -4.32 -0.57 -8.22
C SER A 245 -4.77 -1.85 -7.52
N LEU A 246 -4.60 -1.96 -6.20
CA LEU A 246 -4.94 -3.14 -5.41
C LEU A 246 -6.46 -3.34 -5.36
N ARG A 247 -6.93 -4.46 -5.91
CA ARG A 247 -8.37 -4.77 -6.07
C ARG A 247 -8.86 -5.82 -5.10
N SER A 248 -7.99 -6.75 -4.71
CA SER A 248 -8.33 -7.89 -3.86
C SER A 248 -7.21 -8.23 -2.89
N VAL A 249 -7.60 -8.54 -1.67
CA VAL A 249 -6.72 -9.02 -0.61
C VAL A 249 -7.36 -10.25 0.01
N VAL A 250 -6.57 -11.31 0.15
CA VAL A 250 -6.94 -12.50 0.91
C VAL A 250 -5.97 -12.62 2.08
N LEU A 251 -6.48 -12.46 3.30
CA LEU A 251 -5.69 -12.53 4.53
C LEU A 251 -5.58 -13.98 5.03
N PRO A 252 -4.53 -14.35 5.78
CA PRO A 252 -4.41 -15.65 6.38
C PRO A 252 -5.37 -15.79 7.57
N PHE A 253 -5.91 -16.98 7.77
CA PHE A 253 -6.87 -17.26 8.85
C PHE A 253 -6.31 -16.98 10.26
N GLY A 254 -4.99 -17.15 10.45
CA GLY A 254 -4.30 -16.94 11.72
C GLY A 254 -3.86 -15.50 11.99
N LEU A 255 -4.26 -14.52 11.17
CA LEU A 255 -3.89 -13.12 11.39
C LEU A 255 -4.57 -12.55 12.64
N GLU A 256 -3.80 -11.94 13.51
CA GLU A 256 -4.24 -11.35 14.77
C GLU A 256 -4.15 -9.82 14.76
N SER A 257 -3.22 -9.25 13.96
CA SER A 257 -2.95 -7.81 13.98
C SER A 257 -2.64 -7.24 12.61
N LEU A 258 -3.17 -6.03 12.38
CA LEU A 258 -2.83 -5.14 11.26
C LEU A 258 -2.27 -3.85 11.85
N GLY A 259 -1.09 -3.42 11.43
CA GLY A 259 -0.49 -2.16 11.84
C GLY A 259 -1.24 -0.93 11.35
N ASP A 260 -0.89 0.24 11.89
CA ASP A 260 -1.46 1.51 11.47
C ASP A 260 -1.32 1.72 9.96
N GLY A 261 -2.38 2.13 9.29
CA GLY A 261 -2.36 2.37 7.86
C GLY A 261 -2.01 1.17 6.97
N ALA A 262 -2.07 -0.08 7.46
CA ALA A 262 -1.59 -1.26 6.74
C ALA A 262 -2.14 -1.37 5.30
N PHE A 263 -3.36 -0.91 5.06
CA PHE A 263 -4.01 -0.84 3.74
C PHE A 263 -4.50 0.58 3.41
N PHE A 264 -3.79 1.60 3.89
CA PHE A 264 -4.12 2.99 3.63
C PHE A 264 -4.11 3.29 2.13
N TYR A 265 -5.11 4.07 1.66
CA TYR A 265 -5.20 4.67 0.32
C TYR A 265 -5.13 3.67 -0.86
N ASN A 266 -5.65 2.45 -0.68
CA ASN A 266 -5.82 1.48 -1.75
C ASN A 266 -7.13 1.77 -2.51
N THR A 267 -7.12 2.80 -3.34
CA THR A 267 -8.33 3.40 -3.92
C THR A 267 -9.13 2.49 -4.84
N ALA A 268 -8.57 1.38 -5.31
CA ALA A 268 -9.25 0.36 -6.13
C ALA A 268 -9.74 -0.84 -5.32
N LEU A 269 -9.45 -0.92 -4.00
CA LEU A 269 -9.87 -2.02 -3.15
C LEU A 269 -11.38 -1.97 -2.93
N GLY A 270 -12.06 -3.03 -3.36
CA GLY A 270 -13.53 -3.12 -3.29
C GLY A 270 -14.06 -3.97 -2.14
N SER A 271 -13.27 -4.93 -1.67
CA SER A 271 -13.62 -5.82 -0.55
C SER A 271 -12.38 -6.40 0.11
N ILE A 272 -12.50 -6.69 1.39
CA ILE A 272 -11.54 -7.46 2.18
C ILE A 272 -12.34 -8.19 3.27
N GLU A 273 -11.92 -9.38 3.65
CA GLU A 273 -12.50 -10.12 4.76
C GLU A 273 -11.47 -10.21 5.88
N LEU A 274 -11.83 -9.73 7.07
CA LEU A 274 -10.97 -9.80 8.25
C LEU A 274 -11.23 -11.10 9.01
N PRO A 275 -10.18 -11.84 9.38
CA PRO A 275 -10.34 -13.06 10.17
C PRO A 275 -10.73 -12.77 11.61
N GLU A 276 -11.38 -13.75 12.26
CA GLU A 276 -11.86 -13.64 13.65
C GLU A 276 -10.74 -13.47 14.70
N GLY A 277 -9.46 -13.61 14.33
CA GLY A 277 -8.32 -13.27 15.20
C GLY A 277 -8.12 -11.77 15.41
N VAL A 278 -8.64 -10.95 14.49
CA VAL A 278 -8.49 -9.49 14.54
C VAL A 278 -9.49 -8.90 15.53
N VAL A 279 -8.98 -8.43 16.66
CA VAL A 279 -9.80 -7.81 17.72
C VAL A 279 -9.77 -6.29 17.70
N ARG A 280 -8.84 -5.69 16.93
CA ARG A 280 -8.71 -4.24 16.75
C ARG A 280 -8.36 -3.91 15.31
N ILE A 281 -8.99 -2.90 14.75
CA ILE A 281 -8.55 -2.21 13.55
C ILE A 281 -7.78 -0.98 14.03
N ASN A 282 -6.49 -0.91 13.72
CA ASN A 282 -5.61 0.18 14.14
C ASN A 282 -5.87 1.47 13.35
N ASP A 283 -5.17 2.56 13.72
CA ASP A 283 -5.40 3.87 13.17
C ASP A 283 -5.11 3.89 11.65
N PHE A 284 -5.95 4.57 10.87
CA PHE A 284 -5.82 4.72 9.41
C PHE A 284 -5.80 3.41 8.61
N THR A 285 -5.97 2.23 9.23
CA THR A 285 -5.72 0.92 8.59
C THR A 285 -6.34 0.80 7.20
N PHE A 286 -7.56 1.27 7.00
CA PHE A 286 -8.27 1.22 5.71
C PHE A 286 -8.71 2.59 5.21
N ALA A 287 -8.16 3.68 5.74
CA ALA A 287 -8.55 5.03 5.33
C ALA A 287 -8.30 5.25 3.83
N GLY A 288 -9.20 5.96 3.16
CA GLY A 288 -9.07 6.30 1.74
C GLY A 288 -9.38 5.18 0.74
N ASN A 289 -9.92 4.04 1.17
CA ASN A 289 -10.33 2.93 0.31
C ASN A 289 -11.70 3.19 -0.32
N LYS A 290 -11.75 4.05 -1.33
CA LYS A 290 -12.97 4.67 -1.86
C LYS A 290 -14.00 3.71 -2.43
N LEU A 291 -13.60 2.52 -2.89
CA LEU A 291 -14.47 1.51 -3.49
C LEU A 291 -14.96 0.44 -2.50
N MET A 292 -14.47 0.47 -1.25
CA MET A 292 -14.96 -0.45 -0.22
C MET A 292 -16.47 -0.26 -0.01
N ALA A 293 -17.23 -1.34 -0.18
CA ALA A 293 -18.69 -1.33 -0.12
C ALA A 293 -19.28 -2.50 0.70
N ASP A 294 -18.43 -3.41 1.18
CA ASP A 294 -18.87 -4.58 1.96
C ASP A 294 -19.26 -4.17 3.37
N SER A 295 -20.50 -4.44 3.75
CA SER A 295 -21.03 -4.12 5.08
C SER A 295 -20.67 -5.14 6.16
N LYS A 296 -20.17 -6.33 5.76
CA LYS A 296 -19.92 -7.48 6.65
C LYS A 296 -18.45 -7.82 6.81
N PHE A 297 -17.55 -6.89 6.49
CA PHE A 297 -16.12 -7.13 6.56
C PHE A 297 -15.56 -7.14 7.99
N LEU A 298 -16.29 -6.58 8.97
CA LEU A 298 -15.89 -6.54 10.39
C LEU A 298 -16.17 -7.88 11.05
N PRO A 299 -15.14 -8.52 11.69
CA PRO A 299 -15.31 -9.80 12.36
C PRO A 299 -16.09 -9.67 13.68
N ALA A 300 -16.75 -10.73 14.10
CA ALA A 300 -17.51 -10.73 15.35
C ALA A 300 -16.64 -10.56 16.62
N SER A 301 -15.36 -10.89 16.51
CA SER A 301 -14.36 -10.70 17.58
C SER A 301 -13.93 -9.25 17.82
N LEU A 302 -14.27 -8.33 16.88
CA LEU A 302 -13.80 -6.94 16.92
C LEU A 302 -14.29 -6.20 18.16
N LYS A 303 -13.37 -5.50 18.84
CA LYS A 303 -13.63 -4.67 20.02
C LYS A 303 -13.38 -3.19 19.79
N ASP A 304 -12.32 -2.87 19.03
CA ASP A 304 -11.88 -1.50 18.85
C ASP A 304 -11.72 -1.15 17.38
N ILE A 305 -12.16 0.05 17.00
CA ILE A 305 -11.90 0.68 15.72
C ILE A 305 -11.09 1.94 16.00
N GLY A 306 -9.87 2.02 15.46
CA GLY A 306 -8.91 3.10 15.68
C GLY A 306 -9.29 4.41 15.00
N ASP A 307 -8.45 5.43 15.20
CA ASP A 307 -8.66 6.76 14.65
C ASP A 307 -8.56 6.74 13.11
N TYR A 308 -9.54 7.36 12.44
CA TYR A 308 -9.64 7.43 10.97
C TYR A 308 -9.60 6.08 10.25
N ALA A 309 -9.77 4.97 10.97
CA ALA A 309 -9.50 3.62 10.48
C ALA A 309 -10.29 3.25 9.21
N LEU A 310 -11.50 3.75 9.05
CA LEU A 310 -12.43 3.48 7.95
C LEU A 310 -12.86 4.77 7.24
N SER A 311 -12.11 5.86 7.40
CA SER A 311 -12.47 7.16 6.82
C SER A 311 -12.41 7.15 5.28
N ASP A 312 -13.19 8.04 4.64
CA ASP A 312 -13.17 8.27 3.19
C ASP A 312 -13.63 7.09 2.31
N TRP A 313 -14.50 6.22 2.82
CA TRP A 313 -15.13 5.16 2.03
C TRP A 313 -16.39 5.69 1.34
N ARG A 314 -16.27 6.05 0.08
CA ARG A 314 -17.34 6.73 -0.66
C ARG A 314 -18.42 5.80 -1.22
N SER A 315 -18.18 4.49 -1.22
CA SER A 315 -19.08 3.47 -1.78
C SER A 315 -19.84 2.68 -0.72
N LEU A 316 -19.53 2.87 0.56
CA LEU A 316 -20.19 2.16 1.66
C LEU A 316 -21.61 2.68 1.85
N VAL A 317 -22.60 1.80 1.67
CA VAL A 317 -24.03 2.13 1.82
C VAL A 317 -24.56 1.71 3.19
N GLU A 318 -24.07 0.60 3.71
CA GLU A 318 -24.46 0.01 4.98
C GLU A 318 -23.23 -0.43 5.76
N ILE A 319 -23.27 -0.29 7.07
CA ILE A 319 -22.28 -0.84 8.00
C ILE A 319 -22.95 -1.59 9.13
N ILE A 320 -22.44 -2.78 9.44
CA ILE A 320 -22.83 -3.56 10.63
C ILE A 320 -21.69 -3.45 11.64
N ILE A 321 -21.98 -2.85 12.78
CA ILE A 321 -21.02 -2.76 13.91
C ILE A 321 -21.22 -3.99 14.79
N PRO A 322 -20.22 -4.88 14.91
CA PRO A 322 -20.33 -6.12 15.67
C PRO A 322 -20.65 -5.92 17.15
N GLU A 323 -21.27 -6.93 17.76
CA GLU A 323 -21.79 -6.90 19.13
C GLU A 323 -20.71 -6.56 20.20
N ASN A 324 -19.47 -6.95 19.95
CA ASN A 324 -18.37 -6.80 20.90
C ASN A 324 -17.60 -5.47 20.78
N VAL A 325 -18.00 -4.57 19.86
CA VAL A 325 -17.34 -3.27 19.70
C VAL A 325 -17.64 -2.37 20.90
N GLU A 326 -16.58 -1.94 21.59
CA GLU A 326 -16.62 -1.11 22.79
C GLU A 326 -16.17 0.33 22.53
N TYR A 327 -15.30 0.55 21.52
CA TYR A 327 -14.72 1.85 21.17
C TYR A 327 -14.62 2.06 19.67
N ILE A 328 -14.91 3.30 19.23
CA ILE A 328 -14.73 3.78 17.85
C ILE A 328 -13.98 5.11 17.91
N GLY A 329 -12.79 5.14 17.33
CA GLY A 329 -11.84 6.25 17.38
C GLY A 329 -12.26 7.50 16.62
N THR A 330 -11.49 8.57 16.83
CA THR A 330 -11.66 9.88 16.20
C THR A 330 -11.75 9.76 14.68
N GLY A 331 -12.80 10.35 14.08
CA GLY A 331 -12.99 10.37 12.63
C GLY A 331 -13.07 9.01 11.95
N ALA A 332 -13.30 7.91 12.70
CA ALA A 332 -13.19 6.54 12.17
C ALA A 332 -14.12 6.30 10.95
N PHE A 333 -15.28 6.90 10.91
CA PHE A 333 -16.26 6.84 9.83
C PHE A 333 -16.46 8.19 9.12
N ARG A 334 -15.48 9.07 9.21
CA ARG A 334 -15.52 10.38 8.55
C ARG A 334 -15.69 10.22 7.03
N ASN A 335 -16.40 11.16 6.37
CA ASN A 335 -16.56 11.27 4.92
C ASN A 335 -17.26 10.07 4.25
N GLN A 336 -18.20 9.41 4.94
CA GLN A 336 -19.00 8.30 4.39
C GLN A 336 -20.20 8.84 3.59
N SER A 337 -19.94 9.38 2.40
CA SER A 337 -20.95 10.12 1.64
C SER A 337 -22.13 9.27 1.12
N SER A 338 -21.92 7.96 0.94
CA SER A 338 -22.95 7.03 0.47
C SER A 338 -23.70 6.29 1.58
N LEU A 339 -23.31 6.47 2.85
CA LEU A 339 -23.89 5.72 3.96
C LEU A 339 -25.38 6.03 4.13
N ARG A 340 -26.20 4.97 4.26
CA ARG A 340 -27.65 5.02 4.43
C ARG A 340 -28.16 4.22 5.61
N ARG A 341 -27.38 3.25 6.08
CA ARG A 341 -27.78 2.37 7.17
C ARG A 341 -26.59 2.05 8.07
N ILE A 342 -26.82 2.15 9.36
CA ILE A 342 -25.94 1.64 10.41
C ILE A 342 -26.74 0.64 11.22
N GLU A 343 -26.28 -0.60 11.29
CA GLU A 343 -26.80 -1.59 12.21
C GLU A 343 -25.78 -1.78 13.33
N ALA A 344 -26.04 -1.20 14.50
CA ALA A 344 -25.20 -1.34 15.68
C ALA A 344 -25.73 -2.49 16.53
N LEU A 345 -24.95 -3.57 16.65
CA LEU A 345 -25.33 -4.75 17.43
C LEU A 345 -24.97 -4.66 18.93
N PRO A 346 -24.03 -3.81 19.40
CA PRO A 346 -23.73 -3.68 20.83
C PRO A 346 -24.97 -3.27 21.63
N ALA A 347 -25.16 -3.94 22.79
CA ALA A 347 -26.26 -3.60 23.70
C ALA A 347 -26.07 -2.24 24.37
N ASP A 348 -24.83 -1.91 24.73
CA ASP A 348 -24.43 -0.58 25.18
C ASP A 348 -23.77 0.17 24.03
N PRO A 349 -24.08 1.47 23.81
CA PRO A 349 -23.45 2.24 22.75
C PRO A 349 -21.92 2.24 22.89
N PRO A 350 -21.15 1.88 21.86
CA PRO A 350 -19.70 2.07 21.86
C PRO A 350 -19.34 3.52 22.20
N SER A 351 -18.29 3.69 23.02
CA SER A 351 -17.73 5.02 23.27
C SER A 351 -17.06 5.54 21.99
N LEU A 352 -17.26 6.83 21.71
CA LEU A 352 -16.79 7.48 20.49
C LEU A 352 -15.67 8.48 20.80
N GLY A 353 -14.64 8.49 19.93
CA GLY A 353 -13.70 9.61 19.84
C GLY A 353 -14.35 10.86 19.24
N ASP A 354 -13.56 11.87 18.95
CA ASP A 354 -14.05 13.11 18.36
C ASP A 354 -14.47 12.89 16.88
N ASP A 355 -15.53 13.54 16.43
CA ASP A 355 -15.92 13.65 15.02
C ASP A 355 -16.01 12.32 14.25
N VAL A 356 -16.42 11.25 14.93
CA VAL A 356 -16.51 9.90 14.33
C VAL A 356 -17.30 9.91 13.02
N TRP A 357 -18.38 10.66 12.98
CA TRP A 357 -19.34 10.76 11.87
C TRP A 357 -19.22 12.10 11.13
N GLU A 358 -18.06 12.75 11.11
CA GLU A 358 -17.87 14.00 10.39
C GLU A 358 -18.17 13.83 8.90
N ASN A 359 -18.92 14.76 8.31
CA ASN A 359 -19.37 14.74 6.91
C ASN A 359 -20.23 13.52 6.54
N VAL A 360 -20.85 12.86 7.52
CA VAL A 360 -21.90 11.86 7.29
C VAL A 360 -23.25 12.56 7.35
N ALA A 361 -24.07 12.38 6.32
CA ALA A 361 -25.42 12.96 6.28
C ALA A 361 -26.37 12.20 7.21
N LYS A 362 -26.22 12.40 8.53
CA LYS A 362 -26.92 11.66 9.61
C LYS A 362 -28.44 11.62 9.43
N TRP A 363 -29.02 12.65 8.83
CA TRP A 363 -30.46 12.76 8.55
C TRP A 363 -30.97 11.76 7.49
N ARG A 364 -30.11 11.14 6.71
CA ARG A 364 -30.46 10.12 5.69
C ARG A 364 -29.96 8.72 6.07
N VAL A 365 -29.42 8.56 7.27
CA VAL A 365 -28.89 7.29 7.74
C VAL A 365 -29.86 6.68 8.73
N ASP A 366 -30.36 5.50 8.44
CA ASP A 366 -31.16 4.71 9.36
C ASP A 366 -30.22 4.03 10.37
N LEU A 367 -30.29 4.46 11.64
CA LEU A 367 -29.59 3.81 12.74
C LEU A 367 -30.51 2.75 13.37
N ILE A 368 -30.09 1.49 13.27
CA ILE A 368 -30.77 0.35 13.87
C ILE A 368 -29.94 -0.12 15.06
N VAL A 369 -30.59 -0.22 16.21
CA VAL A 369 -29.97 -0.65 17.47
C VAL A 369 -30.82 -1.77 18.11
N PRO A 370 -30.28 -2.57 19.05
CA PRO A 370 -31.06 -3.59 19.76
C PRO A 370 -32.27 -2.95 20.46
N GLY A 371 -33.41 -3.64 20.41
CA GLY A 371 -34.70 -3.05 20.84
C GLY A 371 -34.75 -2.53 22.27
N ASN A 372 -33.93 -3.05 23.17
CA ASN A 372 -33.84 -2.58 24.56
C ASN A 372 -32.78 -1.47 24.77
N SER A 373 -32.00 -1.12 23.75
CA SER A 373 -30.84 -0.22 23.82
C SER A 373 -31.14 1.18 23.30
N GLU A 374 -32.28 1.41 22.63
CA GLU A 374 -32.60 2.68 21.98
C GLU A 374 -32.47 3.89 22.94
N THR A 375 -32.91 3.75 24.20
CA THR A 375 -32.78 4.82 25.20
C THR A 375 -31.31 5.17 25.48
N ALA A 376 -30.43 4.19 25.56
CA ALA A 376 -29.01 4.40 25.78
C ALA A 376 -28.35 5.11 24.58
N TYR A 377 -28.62 4.65 23.34
CA TYR A 377 -28.11 5.28 22.13
C TYR A 377 -28.62 6.71 21.94
N ARG A 378 -29.89 7.01 22.31
CA ARG A 378 -30.45 8.37 22.28
C ARG A 378 -29.78 9.30 23.28
N ALA A 379 -29.17 8.77 24.35
CA ALA A 379 -28.48 9.55 25.39
C ALA A 379 -26.97 9.66 25.13
N ALA A 380 -26.40 8.82 24.24
CA ALA A 380 -24.98 8.76 23.96
C ALA A 380 -24.57 9.86 22.97
N GLU A 381 -23.42 10.51 23.23
CA GLU A 381 -22.85 11.58 22.41
C GLU A 381 -22.60 11.10 20.97
N GLN A 382 -22.83 11.97 19.99
CA GLN A 382 -22.77 11.71 18.55
C GLN A 382 -23.77 10.63 18.05
N TRP A 383 -24.09 9.58 18.82
CA TRP A 383 -25.14 8.62 18.47
C TRP A 383 -26.52 9.26 18.48
N MET A 384 -26.77 10.12 19.44
CA MET A 384 -28.04 10.87 19.55
C MET A 384 -28.37 11.70 18.31
N ASP A 385 -27.36 12.11 17.55
CA ASP A 385 -27.50 12.95 16.36
C ASP A 385 -28.31 12.25 15.26
N PHE A 386 -28.19 10.94 15.11
CA PHE A 386 -28.97 10.17 14.13
C PHE A 386 -30.46 10.19 14.43
N PHE A 387 -30.84 10.21 15.69
CA PHE A 387 -32.24 10.31 16.11
C PHE A 387 -32.76 11.76 16.04
N ASN A 388 -31.93 12.72 16.42
CA ASN A 388 -32.28 14.14 16.41
C ASN A 388 -32.35 14.70 15.00
N ALA A 389 -31.51 14.24 14.09
CA ALA A 389 -31.54 14.60 12.67
C ALA A 389 -32.88 14.21 12.02
N SER A 390 -33.48 13.10 12.44
CA SER A 390 -34.84 12.70 12.05
C SER A 390 -35.92 13.50 12.78
N ALA A 391 -35.64 14.00 13.99
CA ALA A 391 -36.63 14.72 14.84
C ALA A 391 -36.61 16.24 14.63
N SER A 392 -35.53 16.85 14.21
CA SER A 392 -35.44 18.29 13.90
C SER A 392 -36.16 18.66 12.61
N VAL A 393 -36.63 17.68 11.88
CA VAL A 393 -37.52 17.82 10.74
C VAL A 393 -38.90 17.30 11.17
N ASN A 394 -39.63 18.03 11.97
CA ASN A 394 -41.07 17.95 11.99
C ASN A 394 -41.59 18.46 10.65
N PHE A 395 -41.35 17.67 9.60
CA PHE A 395 -41.99 17.80 8.31
C PHE A 395 -43.21 16.86 8.25
N GLU A 396 -44.24 17.16 9.00
CA GLU A 396 -45.55 16.99 8.43
C GLU A 396 -45.54 17.85 7.16
N GLU A 397 -45.36 17.23 6.00
CA GLU A 397 -45.52 17.74 4.62
C GLU A 397 -44.38 18.37 3.84
N ALA A 398 -43.12 18.32 4.20
CA ALA A 398 -42.10 18.70 3.19
C ALA A 398 -41.80 17.51 2.24
N LEU A 399 -42.21 17.68 0.99
CA LEU A 399 -42.00 16.66 -0.06
C LEU A 399 -40.54 16.53 -0.51
N ILE A 400 -39.66 17.51 -0.17
CA ILE A 400 -38.26 17.55 -0.59
C ILE A 400 -37.40 17.84 0.64
N LYS A 401 -36.36 16.99 0.81
CA LYS A 401 -35.30 17.16 1.80
C LYS A 401 -34.06 17.73 1.09
N ALA A 402 -33.35 18.63 1.77
CA ALA A 402 -32.15 19.27 1.22
C ALA A 402 -31.02 19.27 2.26
N ALA A 403 -29.81 18.93 1.84
CA ALA A 403 -28.61 19.01 2.65
C ALA A 403 -27.39 19.45 1.82
N VAL A 404 -26.42 20.10 2.47
CA VAL A 404 -25.10 20.36 1.87
C VAL A 404 -24.14 19.29 2.38
N VAL A 405 -23.59 18.49 1.46
CA VAL A 405 -22.72 17.37 1.73
C VAL A 405 -21.44 17.53 0.90
N ASP A 406 -20.29 17.53 1.53
CA ASP A 406 -18.97 17.71 0.86
C ASP A 406 -18.91 18.98 -0.03
N GLY A 407 -19.67 20.01 0.33
CA GLY A 407 -19.75 21.24 -0.45
C GLY A 407 -20.72 21.20 -1.61
N ASP A 408 -21.45 20.10 -1.79
CA ASP A 408 -22.52 19.93 -2.79
C ASP A 408 -23.90 19.98 -2.12
N LEU A 409 -24.86 20.62 -2.76
CA LEU A 409 -26.23 20.58 -2.34
C LEU A 409 -26.91 19.34 -2.91
N VAL A 410 -27.41 18.47 -2.03
CA VAL A 410 -28.19 17.29 -2.39
C VAL A 410 -29.63 17.50 -2.02
N LEU A 411 -30.55 17.19 -2.94
CA LEU A 411 -31.99 17.22 -2.73
C LEU A 411 -32.53 15.80 -2.94
N GLU A 412 -33.42 15.37 -2.06
CA GLU A 412 -34.13 14.09 -2.17
C GLU A 412 -35.64 14.32 -1.92
N SER A 413 -36.47 13.57 -2.64
CA SER A 413 -37.93 13.65 -2.59
C SER A 413 -38.52 12.24 -2.59
N SER A 414 -39.71 12.11 -2.03
CA SER A 414 -40.56 10.91 -2.19
C SER A 414 -41.17 10.80 -3.60
N ASP A 415 -41.23 11.91 -4.32
CA ASP A 415 -41.76 12.00 -5.68
C ASP A 415 -40.65 12.33 -6.68
N VAL A 416 -40.86 12.03 -7.94
CA VAL A 416 -39.86 12.28 -8.98
C VAL A 416 -39.65 13.78 -9.17
N ILE A 417 -38.42 14.28 -9.05
CA ILE A 417 -38.05 15.66 -9.33
C ILE A 417 -37.90 15.82 -10.83
N THR A 418 -38.81 16.58 -11.44
CA THR A 418 -38.78 16.85 -12.88
C THR A 418 -37.90 18.03 -13.25
N GLU A 419 -37.83 19.04 -12.38
CA GLU A 419 -36.95 20.20 -12.50
C GLU A 419 -36.48 20.67 -11.14
N ALA A 420 -35.19 20.99 -11.00
CA ALA A 420 -34.64 21.70 -9.86
C ALA A 420 -33.79 22.89 -10.34
N ALA A 421 -34.06 24.08 -9.82
CA ALA A 421 -33.38 25.31 -10.18
C ALA A 421 -32.76 25.95 -8.94
N LEU A 422 -31.45 26.18 -8.96
CA LEU A 422 -30.66 26.81 -7.90
C LEU A 422 -30.51 28.31 -8.20
N TYR A 423 -30.78 29.13 -7.22
CA TYR A 423 -30.66 30.60 -7.28
C TYR A 423 -29.74 31.13 -6.17
N SER A 424 -29.07 32.24 -6.44
CA SER A 424 -28.46 33.06 -5.39
C SER A 424 -29.51 33.75 -4.57
N VAL A 425 -29.15 34.28 -3.38
CA VAL A 425 -30.05 35.07 -2.51
C VAL A 425 -30.65 36.28 -3.21
N ASN A 426 -29.99 36.81 -4.24
CA ASN A 426 -30.47 37.96 -5.04
C ASN A 426 -31.40 37.54 -6.19
N GLY A 427 -31.79 36.27 -6.27
CA GLY A 427 -32.68 35.75 -7.32
C GLY A 427 -31.99 35.44 -8.65
N THR A 428 -30.63 35.50 -8.73
CA THR A 428 -29.91 35.13 -9.97
C THR A 428 -29.92 33.61 -10.10
N LEU A 429 -30.35 33.10 -11.24
CA LEU A 429 -30.32 31.69 -11.57
C LEU A 429 -28.85 31.24 -11.73
N LEU A 430 -28.44 30.24 -10.94
CA LEU A 430 -27.09 29.70 -10.92
C LEU A 430 -26.99 28.38 -11.70
N SER A 431 -27.99 27.49 -11.55
CA SER A 431 -28.03 26.20 -12.22
C SER A 431 -29.45 25.68 -12.35
N VAL A 432 -29.71 24.86 -13.38
CA VAL A 432 -30.97 24.11 -13.56
C VAL A 432 -30.65 22.69 -13.93
N LYS A 433 -31.27 21.73 -13.28
CA LYS A 433 -31.22 20.29 -13.60
C LYS A 433 -32.63 19.75 -13.84
N ARG A 434 -32.75 18.74 -14.70
CA ARG A 434 -33.99 17.99 -14.99
C ARG A 434 -33.75 16.51 -14.82
N PRO A 435 -33.60 16.03 -13.57
CA PRO A 435 -33.07 14.71 -13.29
C PRO A 435 -34.03 13.57 -13.67
N GLN A 436 -35.35 13.78 -13.62
CA GLN A 436 -36.37 12.72 -13.74
C GLN A 436 -36.13 11.58 -12.73
N SER A 437 -35.79 11.94 -11.49
CA SER A 437 -35.43 11.03 -10.40
C SER A 437 -35.86 11.61 -9.05
N GLU A 438 -35.87 10.77 -8.03
CA GLU A 438 -36.19 11.16 -6.64
C GLU A 438 -35.04 11.95 -5.96
N ALA A 439 -33.89 12.10 -6.63
CA ALA A 439 -32.75 12.84 -6.10
C ALA A 439 -32.05 13.69 -7.17
N VAL A 440 -31.47 14.82 -6.74
CA VAL A 440 -30.64 15.71 -7.56
C VAL A 440 -29.61 16.43 -6.69
N ASP A 441 -28.42 16.57 -7.22
CA ASP A 441 -27.30 17.28 -6.59
C ASP A 441 -26.94 18.58 -7.32
N PHE A 442 -26.33 19.55 -6.64
CA PHE A 442 -25.75 20.75 -7.23
C PHE A 442 -24.36 21.00 -6.65
N TYR A 443 -23.36 21.09 -7.53
CA TYR A 443 -22.00 21.46 -7.13
C TYR A 443 -21.95 22.93 -6.70
N LEU A 444 -21.68 23.19 -5.41
CA LEU A 444 -21.60 24.54 -4.88
C LEU A 444 -20.18 25.12 -4.85
N GLY A 445 -19.15 24.33 -5.15
CA GLY A 445 -17.75 24.78 -5.09
C GLY A 445 -17.38 25.93 -6.01
N GLY A 446 -18.18 26.19 -7.06
CA GLY A 446 -18.03 27.33 -7.98
C GLY A 446 -18.72 28.61 -7.52
N TYR A 447 -19.47 28.60 -6.39
CA TYR A 447 -20.27 29.73 -5.94
C TYR A 447 -19.78 30.22 -4.57
N THR A 448 -19.79 31.55 -4.37
CA THR A 448 -19.25 32.20 -3.15
C THR A 448 -20.32 32.56 -2.11
N GLY A 449 -21.57 32.23 -2.38
CA GLY A 449 -22.68 32.55 -1.45
C GLY A 449 -22.77 31.60 -0.27
N SER A 450 -23.21 32.09 0.89
CA SER A 450 -23.58 31.29 2.08
C SER A 450 -25.06 30.96 2.13
N LEU A 451 -25.89 31.54 1.25
CA LEU A 451 -27.33 31.35 1.20
C LEU A 451 -27.79 31.17 -0.24
N TYR A 452 -28.59 30.13 -0.47
CA TYR A 452 -29.17 29.80 -1.77
C TYR A 452 -30.69 29.57 -1.65
N VAL A 453 -31.37 29.68 -2.77
CA VAL A 453 -32.78 29.30 -2.90
C VAL A 453 -32.90 28.25 -3.98
N VAL A 454 -33.59 27.16 -3.70
CA VAL A 454 -33.85 26.11 -4.69
C VAL A 454 -35.35 26.03 -4.94
N ARG A 455 -35.74 26.01 -6.21
CA ARG A 455 -37.08 25.72 -6.66
C ARG A 455 -37.10 24.35 -7.31
N CYS A 456 -37.92 23.44 -6.78
CA CYS A 456 -38.13 22.11 -7.33
C CYS A 456 -39.54 21.97 -7.90
N VAL A 457 -39.67 21.25 -8.99
CA VAL A 457 -40.96 20.83 -9.57
C VAL A 457 -40.99 19.31 -9.56
N LEU A 458 -42.06 18.75 -9.00
CA LEU A 458 -42.31 17.32 -8.93
C LEU A 458 -43.18 16.87 -10.10
N ASP A 459 -43.21 15.56 -10.38
CA ASP A 459 -44.00 14.96 -11.46
C ASP A 459 -45.50 15.10 -11.28
N ASN A 460 -45.95 15.22 -10.03
CA ASN A 460 -47.37 15.54 -9.69
C ASN A 460 -47.74 17.02 -9.89
N GLY A 461 -46.80 17.84 -10.41
CA GLY A 461 -46.96 19.27 -10.68
C GLY A 461 -46.79 20.17 -9.45
N LYS A 462 -46.48 19.62 -8.27
CA LYS A 462 -46.26 20.43 -7.05
C LYS A 462 -44.89 21.14 -7.18
N VAL A 463 -44.83 22.37 -6.66
CA VAL A 463 -43.61 23.19 -6.65
C VAL A 463 -43.21 23.45 -5.21
N GLU A 464 -41.98 23.13 -4.87
CA GLU A 464 -41.39 23.39 -3.57
C GLU A 464 -40.26 24.42 -3.68
N ILE A 465 -40.14 25.30 -2.70
CA ILE A 465 -39.08 26.30 -2.63
C ILE A 465 -38.36 26.14 -1.28
N LEU A 466 -37.06 25.84 -1.38
CA LEU A 466 -36.22 25.59 -0.22
C LEU A 466 -35.17 26.70 -0.08
N LYS A 467 -34.89 27.10 1.17
CA LYS A 467 -33.87 28.06 1.50
C LYS A 467 -32.70 27.28 2.12
N ILE A 468 -31.53 27.33 1.48
CA ILE A 468 -30.36 26.56 1.86
C ILE A 468 -29.30 27.49 2.42
N VAL A 469 -28.83 27.18 3.63
CA VAL A 469 -27.68 27.85 4.26
C VAL A 469 -26.48 26.95 4.06
N ARG A 470 -25.40 27.50 3.53
CA ARG A 470 -24.09 26.84 3.44
C ARG A 470 -23.23 27.40 4.56
N ASP A 471 -22.88 26.58 5.52
CA ASP A 471 -21.96 26.89 6.61
C ASP A 471 -20.51 26.95 6.13
#